data_3a9ddcac47513aca21aea7414ae80fa0
#
_entry.id   3a9ddcac47513aca21aea7414ae80fa0
#
_cell.length_a   1.000
_cell.length_b   1.000
_cell.length_c   1.000
_cell.angle_alpha   90.00
_cell.angle_beta   90.00
_cell.angle_gamma   90.00
#
_symmetry.space_group_name_H-M   'P 1'
#
loop_
_entity.id
_entity.type
_entity.pdbx_description
1 polymer ?
#
loop_
_entity_poly.entity_id
_entity_poly.type
_entity_poly.pdbx_seq_one_letter_code
_entity_poly.pdbx_strand_id
1 'polypeptide(L)'
;MPKRIPQSLCLRCKGYRKLCGISRCPILDRITTHYKLTSEIKDRNIYGSTPPSVIVGEKGYPTVPVLYNVPPKVIGEEAKKFDNPSEWWGRLSLADITKLRFSMISSIIKAKVKDPWSLYEKEISLAAISSKPVASETILAKKITPRLRFDGILAPIGPSAPAEKISISENPSIPRIVEKLIWDDVKAFSAIWTLYRGSLEFYDIVRALSLGLLGLKKNRRLVPTRWAITAVDSVISHKLLTMIKMYDQVNEFSVYTSEYLGNRFTIVLIPGEHTVEWIEAWHPLSAWAKGAKKVAYARLLENHRGMQEYMDGGYMAARHSLLEHLSEIRRKATAVIIREIKPEYYAPVGNWHIRMTVKNALAKGAILKTTNPKEILEIIKSLHPNLDIAKKSRLLKSILLRESLERYIERA
;
A
#
# COMPACT_ATOMS: atom_id res chain seq x y z
N MET A 1 -19.43 3.79 3.34
CA MET A 1 -18.50 4.05 2.24
C MET A 1 -18.96 5.27 1.46
N PRO A 2 -18.08 6.23 1.10
CA PRO A 2 -18.47 7.37 0.30
C PRO A 2 -18.96 6.95 -1.07
N LYS A 3 -19.91 7.69 -1.64
CA LYS A 3 -20.53 7.37 -2.94
C LYS A 3 -19.48 7.46 -4.07
N ARG A 4 -19.32 6.39 -4.84
CA ARG A 4 -18.51 6.39 -6.07
C ARG A 4 -19.17 7.30 -7.12
N ILE A 5 -18.34 7.96 -7.96
CA ILE A 5 -18.84 8.65 -9.14
C ILE A 5 -19.49 7.61 -10.05
N PRO A 6 -20.75 7.80 -10.46
CA PRO A 6 -21.38 6.91 -11.42
C PRO A 6 -20.61 6.88 -12.74
N GLN A 7 -20.42 5.70 -13.30
CA GLN A 7 -19.75 5.53 -14.59
C GLN A 7 -20.42 6.34 -15.69
N SER A 8 -21.75 6.49 -15.61
CA SER A 8 -22.55 7.34 -16.49
C SER A 8 -22.13 8.82 -16.48
N LEU A 9 -21.69 9.35 -15.33
CA LEU A 9 -21.16 10.70 -15.25
C LEU A 9 -19.83 10.85 -15.99
N CYS A 10 -18.96 9.87 -15.87
CA CYS A 10 -17.68 9.84 -16.59
C CYS A 10 -17.88 9.74 -18.10
N LEU A 11 -18.83 8.97 -18.57
CA LEU A 11 -19.19 8.87 -19.99
C LEU A 11 -19.68 10.21 -20.56
N ARG A 12 -20.50 10.96 -19.81
CA ARG A 12 -20.95 12.32 -20.19
C ARG A 12 -19.83 13.35 -20.08
N CYS A 13 -18.96 13.20 -19.10
CA CYS A 13 -17.85 14.12 -18.83
C CYS A 13 -16.74 14.02 -19.87
N LYS A 14 -16.48 12.83 -20.41
CA LYS A 14 -15.37 12.52 -21.34
C LYS A 14 -14.01 13.03 -20.85
N GLY A 15 -13.85 13.26 -19.55
CA GLY A 15 -12.62 13.72 -18.91
C GLY A 15 -12.39 15.24 -18.95
N TYR A 16 -12.83 15.94 -19.97
CA TYR A 16 -12.56 17.37 -20.16
C TYR A 16 -13.57 18.31 -19.48
N ARG A 17 -14.84 17.89 -19.33
CA ARG A 17 -15.90 18.73 -18.72
C ARG A 17 -15.78 18.83 -17.20
N LYS A 18 -14.93 18.05 -16.56
CA LYS A 18 -14.69 18.04 -15.10
C LYS A 18 -15.97 17.98 -14.25
N LEU A 19 -17.01 17.30 -14.73
CA LEU A 19 -18.32 17.23 -14.07
C LEU A 19 -18.27 16.63 -12.66
N CYS A 20 -17.20 15.96 -12.30
CA CYS A 20 -16.94 15.44 -10.96
C CYS A 20 -16.20 16.43 -10.05
N GLY A 21 -15.82 17.62 -10.55
CA GLY A 21 -15.12 18.66 -9.80
C GLY A 21 -13.62 18.42 -9.59
N ILE A 22 -13.04 17.29 -10.06
CA ILE A 22 -11.61 16.99 -9.90
C ILE A 22 -10.81 17.88 -10.88
N SER A 23 -9.77 18.53 -10.39
CA SER A 23 -8.91 19.41 -11.19
C SER A 23 -8.18 18.66 -12.31
N ARG A 24 -7.69 17.44 -12.04
CA ARG A 24 -7.03 16.56 -13.01
C ARG A 24 -7.78 15.24 -13.14
N CYS A 25 -8.14 14.86 -14.35
CA CYS A 25 -8.90 13.64 -14.61
C CYS A 25 -7.98 12.44 -14.82
N PRO A 26 -7.91 11.47 -13.89
CA PRO A 26 -7.05 10.30 -14.04
C PRO A 26 -7.46 9.38 -15.19
N ILE A 27 -8.73 9.49 -15.67
CA ILE A 27 -9.19 8.77 -16.86
C ILE A 27 -8.51 9.35 -18.11
N LEU A 28 -8.47 10.66 -18.21
CA LEU A 28 -7.87 11.35 -19.35
C LEU A 28 -6.36 11.09 -19.38
N ASP A 29 -5.69 11.21 -18.24
CA ASP A 29 -4.25 10.89 -18.12
C ASP A 29 -3.96 9.47 -18.59
N ARG A 30 -4.80 8.51 -18.19
CA ARG A 30 -4.65 7.12 -18.61
C ARG A 30 -4.88 6.95 -20.12
N ILE A 31 -5.93 7.54 -20.67
CA ILE A 31 -6.25 7.45 -22.10
C ILE A 31 -5.08 8.02 -22.92
N THR A 32 -4.61 9.20 -22.57
CA THR A 32 -3.51 9.87 -23.28
C THR A 32 -2.24 9.06 -23.23
N THR A 33 -1.88 8.55 -22.04
CA THR A 33 -0.67 7.70 -21.89
C THR A 33 -0.81 6.39 -22.67
N HIS A 34 -1.99 5.73 -22.59
CA HIS A 34 -2.24 4.50 -23.35
C HIS A 34 -2.21 4.72 -24.86
N TYR A 35 -2.82 5.81 -25.33
CA TYR A 35 -2.81 6.13 -26.76
C TYR A 35 -1.38 6.35 -27.27
N LYS A 36 -0.58 7.15 -26.55
CA LYS A 36 0.82 7.37 -26.87
C LYS A 36 1.60 6.05 -26.90
N LEU A 37 1.45 5.24 -25.85
CA LEU A 37 2.14 3.96 -25.73
C LEU A 37 1.74 2.98 -26.86
N THR A 38 0.44 2.88 -27.18
CA THR A 38 -0.05 1.97 -28.21
C THR A 38 0.31 2.44 -29.65
N SER A 39 0.45 3.73 -29.87
CA SER A 39 0.91 4.27 -31.17
C SER A 39 2.41 4.00 -31.40
N GLU A 40 3.21 3.91 -30.34
CA GLU A 40 4.63 3.58 -30.41
C GLU A 40 4.91 2.08 -30.60
N ILE A 41 3.94 1.22 -30.21
CA ILE A 41 4.05 -0.23 -30.31
C ILE A 41 3.19 -0.73 -31.47
N LYS A 42 3.80 -0.82 -32.63
CA LYS A 42 3.11 -1.28 -33.84
C LYS A 42 2.94 -2.79 -33.88
N ASP A 43 3.83 -3.53 -33.22
CA ASP A 43 3.92 -4.99 -33.25
C ASP A 43 3.34 -5.62 -31.95
N ARG A 44 3.24 -6.95 -31.97
CA ARG A 44 2.87 -7.74 -30.78
C ARG A 44 4.05 -8.01 -29.84
N ASN A 45 5.26 -7.62 -30.25
CA ASN A 45 6.48 -7.86 -29.50
C ASN A 45 6.79 -6.68 -28.58
N ILE A 46 7.07 -6.99 -27.32
CA ILE A 46 7.46 -6.02 -26.30
C ILE A 46 8.82 -6.45 -25.76
N TYR A 47 9.78 -5.57 -25.87
CA TYR A 47 11.10 -5.74 -25.28
C TYR A 47 11.35 -4.66 -24.24
N GLY A 48 11.93 -5.06 -23.09
CA GLY A 48 12.29 -4.17 -21.99
C GLY A 48 12.57 -4.93 -20.70
N SER A 49 13.07 -4.24 -19.69
CA SER A 49 13.32 -4.85 -18.39
C SER A 49 12.10 -4.70 -17.47
N THR A 50 11.63 -5.80 -16.88
CA THR A 50 10.64 -5.70 -15.81
C THR A 50 11.29 -5.07 -14.57
N PRO A 51 10.62 -4.08 -13.91
CA PRO A 51 11.09 -3.55 -12.62
C PRO A 51 10.67 -4.48 -11.47
N PRO A 52 11.09 -5.76 -11.44
CA PRO A 52 10.46 -6.94 -10.83
C PRO A 52 8.96 -6.78 -10.49
N SER A 53 8.17 -6.40 -11.47
CA SER A 53 6.73 -6.07 -11.28
C SER A 53 5.84 -7.17 -11.84
N VAL A 54 5.45 -8.10 -10.94
CA VAL A 54 4.50 -9.17 -11.26
C VAL A 54 3.33 -9.10 -10.28
N ILE A 55 2.10 -9.11 -10.81
CA ILE A 55 0.88 -9.00 -10.02
C ILE A 55 0.03 -10.25 -10.22
N VAL A 56 -0.30 -10.95 -9.15
CA VAL A 56 -1.26 -12.04 -9.13
C VAL A 56 -2.66 -11.47 -8.89
N GLY A 57 -3.58 -11.71 -9.83
CA GLY A 57 -4.95 -11.22 -9.75
C GLY A 57 -5.85 -12.09 -8.87
N GLU A 58 -7.06 -11.60 -8.60
CA GLU A 58 -8.03 -12.25 -7.69
C GLU A 58 -9.13 -13.03 -8.41
N LYS A 59 -9.38 -12.72 -9.67
CA LYS A 59 -10.55 -13.24 -10.41
C LYS A 59 -10.19 -14.47 -11.21
N GLY A 60 -11.15 -15.41 -11.32
CA GLY A 60 -11.03 -16.57 -12.19
C GLY A 60 -10.56 -17.84 -11.50
N TYR A 61 -10.59 -17.88 -10.15
CA TYR A 61 -10.24 -19.07 -9.39
C TYR A 61 -10.94 -20.34 -9.95
N PRO A 62 -10.26 -21.50 -10.08
CA PRO A 62 -8.89 -21.81 -9.59
C PRO A 62 -7.75 -21.40 -10.52
N THR A 63 -8.03 -20.70 -11.63
CA THR A 63 -7.03 -20.19 -12.57
C THR A 63 -7.08 -18.66 -12.56
N VAL A 64 -6.02 -18.03 -12.07
CA VAL A 64 -5.94 -16.57 -11.90
C VAL A 64 -5.06 -15.92 -12.97
N PRO A 65 -5.31 -14.65 -13.34
CA PRO A 65 -4.40 -13.90 -14.19
C PRO A 65 -3.15 -13.50 -13.40
N VAL A 66 -2.01 -13.68 -14.00
CA VAL A 66 -0.72 -13.15 -13.56
C VAL A 66 -0.28 -12.10 -14.58
N LEU A 67 -0.03 -10.89 -14.12
CA LEU A 67 0.34 -9.75 -14.93
C LEU A 67 1.85 -9.54 -14.81
N TYR A 68 2.55 -9.74 -15.89
CA TYR A 68 3.98 -9.44 -16.03
C TYR A 68 4.13 -8.05 -16.64
N ASN A 69 4.67 -7.10 -15.87
CA ASN A 69 4.68 -5.69 -16.25
C ASN A 69 6.06 -5.26 -16.74
N VAL A 70 6.08 -4.63 -17.92
CA VAL A 70 7.31 -4.16 -18.57
C VAL A 70 7.10 -2.75 -19.13
N PRO A 71 7.94 -1.78 -18.83
CA PRO A 71 8.02 -0.52 -19.56
C PRO A 71 8.73 -0.79 -20.90
N PRO A 72 8.05 -0.62 -22.07
CA PRO A 72 8.63 -0.95 -23.35
C PRO A 72 9.85 -0.11 -23.67
N LYS A 73 10.88 -0.75 -24.26
CA LYS A 73 12.15 -0.13 -24.68
C LYS A 73 13.00 0.46 -23.53
N VAL A 74 12.61 0.24 -22.28
CA VAL A 74 13.41 0.64 -21.11
C VAL A 74 14.18 -0.59 -20.61
N ILE A 75 15.49 -0.47 -20.47
CA ILE A 75 16.39 -1.58 -20.14
C ILE A 75 17.21 -1.25 -18.90
N GLY A 76 17.54 -2.27 -18.12
CA GLY A 76 18.42 -2.17 -16.96
C GLY A 76 17.82 -1.34 -15.82
N GLU A 77 18.67 -0.70 -15.04
CA GLU A 77 18.30 0.01 -13.79
C GLU A 77 17.24 1.12 -14.01
N GLU A 78 17.16 1.70 -15.21
CA GLU A 78 16.12 2.69 -15.51
C GLU A 78 14.69 2.14 -15.38
N ALA A 79 14.50 0.85 -15.56
CA ALA A 79 13.20 0.22 -15.40
C ALA A 79 12.71 0.26 -13.94
N LYS A 80 13.62 0.30 -12.96
CA LYS A 80 13.31 0.26 -11.53
C LYS A 80 12.34 1.36 -11.09
N LYS A 81 12.49 2.56 -11.64
CA LYS A 81 11.63 3.71 -11.34
C LYS A 81 10.14 3.49 -11.63
N PHE A 82 9.77 2.51 -12.46
CA PHE A 82 8.37 2.25 -12.83
C PHE A 82 7.57 1.50 -11.76
N ASP A 83 8.23 0.78 -10.85
CA ASP A 83 7.56 0.10 -9.72
C ASP A 83 8.42 0.05 -8.45
N ASN A 84 8.98 1.19 -8.06
CA ASN A 84 9.79 1.33 -6.85
C ASN A 84 9.26 2.44 -5.92
N PRO A 85 8.37 2.11 -4.99
CA PRO A 85 7.84 3.06 -4.02
C PRO A 85 8.90 3.81 -3.20
N SER A 86 10.05 3.19 -2.91
CA SER A 86 11.13 3.81 -2.13
C SER A 86 11.78 4.98 -2.88
N GLU A 87 11.83 4.94 -4.20
CA GLU A 87 12.31 6.05 -5.02
C GLU A 87 11.25 7.13 -5.24
N TRP A 88 9.97 6.78 -5.16
CA TRP A 88 8.87 7.72 -5.41
C TRP A 88 8.57 8.62 -4.22
N TRP A 89 8.64 8.04 -3.01
CA TRP A 89 8.19 8.74 -1.80
C TRP A 89 8.99 10.03 -1.58
N GLY A 90 8.26 11.14 -1.40
CA GLY A 90 8.84 12.46 -1.20
C GLY A 90 9.46 13.13 -2.44
N ARG A 91 9.54 12.44 -3.58
CA ARG A 91 10.19 12.94 -4.82
C ARG A 91 9.21 13.11 -5.97
N LEU A 92 8.25 12.21 -6.13
CA LEU A 92 7.33 12.21 -7.27
C LEU A 92 5.94 12.68 -6.86
N SER A 93 5.28 13.42 -7.75
CA SER A 93 3.87 13.76 -7.60
C SER A 93 2.97 12.56 -7.90
N LEU A 94 1.70 12.63 -7.47
CA LEU A 94 0.70 11.62 -7.79
C LEU A 94 0.54 11.44 -9.32
N ALA A 95 0.69 12.53 -10.07
CA ALA A 95 0.63 12.50 -11.52
C ALA A 95 1.80 11.72 -12.13
N ASP A 96 3.02 11.91 -11.63
CA ASP A 96 4.20 11.23 -12.13
C ASP A 96 4.12 9.73 -11.85
N ILE A 97 3.73 9.34 -10.63
CA ILE A 97 3.55 7.95 -10.25
C ILE A 97 2.50 7.26 -11.12
N THR A 98 1.35 7.91 -11.32
CA THR A 98 0.30 7.34 -12.17
C THR A 98 0.76 7.23 -13.63
N LYS A 99 1.51 8.19 -14.14
CA LYS A 99 2.10 8.17 -15.48
C LYS A 99 3.09 7.01 -15.65
N LEU A 100 4.01 6.82 -14.70
CA LEU A 100 4.96 5.69 -14.73
C LEU A 100 4.21 4.35 -14.78
N ARG A 101 3.22 4.15 -13.92
CA ARG A 101 2.44 2.90 -13.90
C ARG A 101 1.59 2.70 -15.15
N PHE A 102 1.04 3.75 -15.73
CA PHE A 102 0.30 3.67 -17.00
C PHE A 102 1.20 3.39 -18.20
N SER A 103 2.49 3.68 -18.10
CA SER A 103 3.46 3.47 -19.15
C SER A 103 4.03 2.05 -19.21
N MET A 104 3.68 1.18 -18.27
CA MET A 104 4.02 -0.24 -18.35
C MET A 104 2.95 -1.01 -19.12
N ILE A 105 3.37 -2.04 -19.85
CA ILE A 105 2.48 -3.02 -20.46
C ILE A 105 2.38 -4.23 -19.57
N SER A 106 1.15 -4.67 -19.31
CA SER A 106 0.85 -5.87 -18.55
C SER A 106 0.58 -7.05 -19.47
N SER A 107 1.53 -7.95 -19.58
CA SER A 107 1.38 -9.22 -20.29
C SER A 107 0.67 -10.21 -19.39
N ILE A 108 -0.51 -10.70 -19.80
CA ILE A 108 -1.37 -11.54 -18.96
C ILE A 108 -1.12 -13.01 -19.25
N ILE A 109 -0.75 -13.77 -18.22
CA ILE A 109 -0.67 -15.22 -18.21
C ILE A 109 -1.76 -15.77 -17.32
N LYS A 110 -2.34 -16.90 -17.66
CA LYS A 110 -3.25 -17.65 -16.78
C LYS A 110 -2.44 -18.72 -16.04
N ALA A 111 -2.52 -18.75 -14.73
CA ALA A 111 -1.83 -19.74 -13.91
C ALA A 111 -2.79 -20.40 -12.91
N LYS A 112 -2.64 -21.71 -12.70
CA LYS A 112 -3.41 -22.44 -11.69
C LYS A 112 -2.91 -22.08 -10.29
N VAL A 113 -3.82 -21.74 -9.39
CA VAL A 113 -3.48 -21.34 -8.03
C VAL A 113 -2.67 -22.40 -7.28
N LYS A 114 -2.96 -23.68 -7.51
CA LYS A 114 -2.29 -24.81 -6.85
C LYS A 114 -0.95 -25.21 -7.51
N ASP A 115 -0.57 -24.54 -8.59
CA ASP A 115 0.65 -24.84 -9.36
C ASP A 115 1.53 -23.59 -9.54
N PRO A 116 2.15 -23.10 -8.46
CA PRO A 116 3.06 -21.96 -8.54
C PRO A 116 4.38 -22.32 -9.29
N TRP A 117 4.76 -23.60 -9.34
CA TRP A 117 6.00 -24.04 -9.98
C TRP A 117 6.00 -23.84 -11.47
N SER A 118 4.84 -23.89 -12.14
CA SER A 118 4.75 -23.59 -13.58
C SER A 118 5.23 -22.17 -13.94
N LEU A 119 5.14 -21.20 -13.01
CA LEU A 119 5.69 -19.84 -13.20
C LEU A 119 7.18 -19.79 -12.86
N TYR A 120 7.65 -20.63 -11.96
CA TYR A 120 9.06 -20.74 -11.61
C TYR A 120 9.85 -21.35 -12.78
N GLU A 121 9.37 -22.46 -13.35
CA GLU A 121 9.97 -23.13 -14.51
C GLU A 121 10.01 -22.22 -15.75
N LYS A 122 9.09 -21.28 -15.86
CA LYS A 122 9.09 -20.24 -16.91
C LYS A 122 9.92 -18.99 -16.54
N GLU A 123 10.71 -19.07 -15.48
CA GLU A 123 11.55 -17.98 -14.96
C GLU A 123 10.79 -16.69 -14.57
N ILE A 124 9.46 -16.66 -14.69
CA ILE A 124 8.63 -15.50 -14.38
C ILE A 124 8.70 -15.17 -12.89
N SER A 125 8.67 -16.20 -12.06
CA SER A 125 8.82 -16.02 -10.61
C SER A 125 10.23 -15.53 -10.26
N LEU A 126 11.26 -16.02 -10.94
CA LEU A 126 12.65 -15.59 -10.75
C LEU A 126 12.83 -14.13 -11.11
N ALA A 127 12.31 -13.70 -12.27
CA ALA A 127 12.34 -12.29 -12.66
C ALA A 127 11.60 -11.38 -11.68
N ALA A 128 10.51 -11.88 -11.04
CA ALA A 128 9.74 -11.12 -10.08
C ALA A 128 10.42 -10.92 -8.72
N ILE A 129 11.26 -11.88 -8.29
CA ILE A 129 11.99 -11.82 -7.01
C ILE A 129 13.44 -11.37 -7.18
N SER A 130 13.83 -10.97 -8.38
CA SER A 130 15.15 -10.41 -8.66
C SER A 130 15.34 -9.08 -7.94
N SER A 131 16.53 -8.85 -7.39
CA SER A 131 16.92 -7.57 -6.78
C SER A 131 17.19 -6.46 -7.81
N LYS A 132 17.28 -6.84 -9.08
CA LYS A 132 17.52 -5.93 -10.22
C LYS A 132 16.44 -6.10 -11.28
N PRO A 133 16.16 -5.07 -12.08
CA PRO A 133 15.34 -5.21 -13.28
C PRO A 133 15.90 -6.32 -14.19
N VAL A 134 15.02 -7.05 -14.85
CA VAL A 134 15.38 -8.21 -15.67
C VAL A 134 14.87 -8.01 -17.09
N ALA A 135 15.77 -8.03 -18.05
CA ALA A 135 15.43 -7.92 -19.48
C ALA A 135 14.60 -9.11 -19.94
N SER A 136 13.55 -8.81 -20.69
CA SER A 136 12.62 -9.81 -21.20
C SER A 136 12.02 -9.41 -22.53
N GLU A 137 11.64 -10.41 -23.31
CA GLU A 137 10.87 -10.28 -24.52
C GLU A 137 9.52 -10.96 -24.36
N THR A 138 8.46 -10.25 -24.72
CA THR A 138 7.09 -10.76 -24.64
C THR A 138 6.42 -10.68 -26.00
N ILE A 139 5.87 -11.80 -26.45
CA ILE A 139 4.99 -11.88 -27.62
C ILE A 139 3.55 -11.90 -27.12
N LEU A 140 2.77 -10.90 -27.53
CA LEU A 140 1.36 -10.81 -27.18
C LEU A 140 0.49 -11.61 -28.15
N ALA A 141 -0.49 -12.34 -27.64
CA ALA A 141 -1.44 -13.10 -28.46
C ALA A 141 -2.33 -12.21 -29.35
N LYS A 142 -2.48 -10.93 -28.95
CA LYS A 142 -3.24 -9.93 -29.73
C LYS A 142 -2.70 -8.53 -29.49
N LYS A 143 -2.98 -7.63 -30.44
CA LYS A 143 -2.65 -6.21 -30.29
C LYS A 143 -3.30 -5.62 -29.04
N ILE A 144 -2.59 -4.68 -28.41
CA ILE A 144 -3.08 -3.99 -27.21
C ILE A 144 -4.24 -3.09 -27.60
N THR A 145 -5.36 -3.29 -26.97
CA THR A 145 -6.51 -2.38 -27.06
C THR A 145 -6.65 -1.60 -25.76
N PRO A 146 -6.67 -0.27 -25.81
CA PRO A 146 -6.89 0.54 -24.61
C PRO A 146 -8.26 0.19 -24.01
N ARG A 147 -8.28 -0.40 -22.81
CA ARG A 147 -9.49 -0.67 -22.05
C ARG A 147 -9.59 0.30 -20.89
N LEU A 148 -10.65 1.10 -20.89
CA LEU A 148 -10.97 1.98 -19.78
C LEU A 148 -11.54 1.16 -18.62
N ARG A 149 -10.69 0.70 -17.72
CA ARG A 149 -11.11 0.13 -16.44
C ARG A 149 -10.76 1.11 -15.33
N PHE A 150 -11.77 1.51 -14.58
CA PHE A 150 -11.64 2.19 -13.31
C PHE A 150 -11.93 1.19 -12.21
N ASP A 151 -10.89 0.63 -11.64
CA ASP A 151 -10.97 -0.03 -10.35
C ASP A 151 -10.43 0.95 -9.30
N GLY A 152 -11.34 1.48 -8.48
CA GLY A 152 -10.98 2.40 -7.43
C GLY A 152 -10.22 1.77 -6.27
N ILE A 153 -9.94 0.46 -6.30
CA ILE A 153 -9.28 -0.30 -5.23
C ILE A 153 -7.83 -0.60 -5.58
N LEU A 154 -7.55 -0.84 -6.88
CA LEU A 154 -6.21 -1.21 -7.36
C LEU A 154 -5.38 0.01 -7.76
N ALA A 155 -4.08 -0.09 -7.55
CA ALA A 155 -3.12 0.87 -8.09
C ALA A 155 -3.28 1.00 -9.63
N PRO A 156 -2.99 2.17 -10.20
CA PRO A 156 -3.04 2.36 -11.64
C PRO A 156 -2.23 1.29 -12.38
N ILE A 157 -2.80 0.70 -13.41
CA ILE A 157 -2.20 -0.34 -14.24
C ILE A 157 -2.26 0.12 -15.69
N GLY A 158 -1.18 -0.13 -16.44
CA GLY A 158 -1.08 0.17 -17.86
C GLY A 158 -1.98 -0.70 -18.73
N PRO A 159 -1.87 -0.57 -20.07
CA PRO A 159 -2.59 -1.40 -21.01
C PRO A 159 -2.18 -2.87 -20.88
N SER A 160 -3.11 -3.78 -21.14
CA SER A 160 -2.87 -5.20 -20.94
C SER A 160 -3.38 -6.06 -22.11
N ALA A 161 -2.66 -7.12 -22.44
CA ALA A 161 -3.08 -8.13 -23.38
C ALA A 161 -2.62 -9.53 -22.92
N PRO A 162 -3.30 -10.62 -23.35
CA PRO A 162 -2.79 -11.97 -23.13
C PRO A 162 -1.41 -12.14 -23.76
N ALA A 163 -0.50 -12.77 -23.04
CA ALA A 163 0.81 -13.19 -23.59
C ALA A 163 0.67 -14.54 -24.30
N GLU A 164 1.32 -14.65 -25.45
CA GLU A 164 1.58 -15.92 -26.13
C GLU A 164 2.85 -16.55 -25.56
N LYS A 165 3.91 -15.74 -25.43
CA LYS A 165 5.19 -16.17 -24.88
C LYS A 165 5.83 -15.02 -24.08
N ILE A 166 6.48 -15.36 -22.96
CA ILE A 166 7.40 -14.48 -22.22
C ILE A 166 8.72 -15.22 -22.13
N SER A 167 9.79 -14.58 -22.58
CA SER A 167 11.16 -15.08 -22.52
C SER A 167 12.01 -14.14 -21.70
N ILE A 168 12.69 -14.66 -20.70
CA ILE A 168 13.64 -13.93 -19.89
C ILE A 168 14.98 -13.93 -20.62
N SER A 169 15.54 -12.75 -20.86
CA SER A 169 16.75 -12.57 -21.69
C SER A 169 18.01 -12.31 -20.86
N GLU A 170 17.86 -12.20 -19.55
CA GLU A 170 18.94 -11.88 -18.62
C GLU A 170 18.76 -12.70 -17.33
N ASN A 171 19.88 -13.16 -16.75
CA ASN A 171 19.84 -13.94 -15.51
C ASN A 171 19.33 -13.08 -14.33
N PRO A 172 18.23 -13.48 -13.67
CA PRO A 172 17.74 -12.78 -12.49
C PRO A 172 18.75 -12.84 -11.32
N SER A 173 18.91 -11.74 -10.60
CA SER A 173 19.75 -11.66 -9.40
C SER A 173 18.91 -11.96 -8.16
N ILE A 174 18.92 -13.21 -7.69
CA ILE A 174 18.09 -13.65 -6.56
C ILE A 174 18.84 -13.50 -5.24
N PRO A 175 18.28 -12.80 -4.24
CA PRO A 175 18.90 -12.75 -2.91
C PRO A 175 19.03 -14.15 -2.31
N ARG A 176 20.22 -14.51 -1.81
CA ARG A 176 20.52 -15.85 -1.24
C ARG A 176 19.51 -16.29 -0.17
N ILE A 177 19.05 -15.36 0.67
CA ILE A 177 18.07 -15.66 1.71
C ILE A 177 16.72 -16.08 1.13
N VAL A 178 16.31 -15.50 0.00
CA VAL A 178 15.07 -15.88 -0.72
C VAL A 178 15.25 -17.25 -1.35
N GLU A 179 16.37 -17.46 -2.06
CA GLU A 179 16.69 -18.74 -2.71
C GLU A 179 16.68 -19.90 -1.69
N LYS A 180 17.33 -19.72 -0.53
CA LYS A 180 17.28 -20.71 0.56
C LYS A 180 15.85 -21.06 0.95
N LEU A 181 14.98 -20.07 1.16
CA LEU A 181 13.60 -20.30 1.59
C LEU A 181 12.69 -20.90 0.51
N ILE A 182 13.02 -20.72 -0.76
CA ILE A 182 12.30 -21.40 -1.86
C ILE A 182 12.49 -22.91 -1.76
N TRP A 183 13.67 -23.38 -1.39
CA TRP A 183 13.99 -24.82 -1.27
C TRP A 183 13.68 -25.40 0.10
N ASP A 184 13.45 -24.56 1.10
CA ASP A 184 13.14 -24.98 2.47
C ASP A 184 11.64 -25.34 2.63
N ASP A 185 11.28 -26.07 3.69
CA ASP A 185 9.92 -26.51 4.03
C ASP A 185 9.45 -25.89 5.35
N VAL A 186 9.49 -24.56 5.45
CA VAL A 186 9.08 -23.81 6.64
C VAL A 186 7.72 -23.12 6.43
N LYS A 187 7.00 -22.87 7.53
CA LYS A 187 5.72 -22.15 7.46
C LYS A 187 5.92 -20.75 6.87
N ALA A 188 4.98 -20.28 6.04
CA ALA A 188 5.02 -18.94 5.43
C ALA A 188 5.20 -17.82 6.47
N PHE A 189 4.58 -17.94 7.65
CA PHE A 189 4.74 -17.03 8.77
C PHE A 189 6.21 -16.88 9.20
N SER A 190 6.91 -18.00 9.35
CA SER A 190 8.35 -18.00 9.74
C SER A 190 9.23 -17.50 8.60
N ALA A 191 8.94 -17.89 7.36
CA ALA A 191 9.67 -17.43 6.18
C ALA A 191 9.59 -15.91 6.02
N ILE A 192 8.39 -15.31 6.11
CA ILE A 192 8.19 -13.86 6.04
C ILE A 192 9.00 -13.15 7.13
N TRP A 193 8.95 -13.64 8.36
CA TRP A 193 9.70 -13.05 9.48
C TRP A 193 11.21 -13.15 9.28
N THR A 194 11.70 -14.29 8.76
CA THR A 194 13.12 -14.47 8.43
C THR A 194 13.59 -13.48 7.35
N LEU A 195 12.80 -13.30 6.29
CA LEU A 195 13.11 -12.34 5.22
C LEU A 195 13.11 -10.90 5.74
N TYR A 196 12.12 -10.53 6.55
CA TYR A 196 12.04 -9.21 7.15
C TYR A 196 13.26 -8.92 8.05
N ARG A 197 13.64 -9.87 8.91
CA ARG A 197 14.85 -9.73 9.74
C ARG A 197 16.16 -9.74 8.95
N GLY A 198 16.16 -10.34 7.78
CA GLY A 198 17.26 -10.28 6.82
C GLY A 198 17.28 -9.00 6.00
N SER A 199 16.52 -7.97 6.38
CA SER A 199 16.44 -6.66 5.73
C SER A 199 16.04 -6.70 4.26
N LEU A 200 15.26 -7.73 3.87
CA LEU A 200 14.70 -7.76 2.52
C LEU A 200 13.61 -6.69 2.40
N GLU A 201 13.57 -6.01 1.25
CA GLU A 201 12.56 -5.01 0.96
C GLU A 201 11.14 -5.59 1.07
N PHE A 202 10.22 -4.83 1.64
CA PHE A 202 8.85 -5.26 1.91
C PHE A 202 8.15 -5.88 0.68
N TYR A 203 8.30 -5.24 -0.50
CA TYR A 203 7.64 -5.73 -1.70
C TYR A 203 8.30 -6.96 -2.32
N ASP A 204 9.57 -7.22 -2.02
CA ASP A 204 10.23 -8.49 -2.40
C ASP A 204 9.63 -9.65 -1.62
N ILE A 205 9.38 -9.46 -0.31
CA ILE A 205 8.68 -10.44 0.53
C ILE A 205 7.26 -10.69 0.00
N VAL A 206 6.55 -9.61 -0.34
CA VAL A 206 5.19 -9.70 -0.92
C VAL A 206 5.20 -10.49 -2.23
N ARG A 207 6.16 -10.25 -3.13
CA ARG A 207 6.27 -10.97 -4.39
C ARG A 207 6.56 -12.46 -4.17
N ALA A 208 7.51 -12.78 -3.30
CA ALA A 208 7.82 -14.17 -2.96
C ALA A 208 6.60 -14.92 -2.39
N LEU A 209 5.82 -14.29 -1.50
CA LEU A 209 4.57 -14.86 -0.98
C LEU A 209 3.49 -14.96 -2.07
N SER A 210 3.30 -13.91 -2.84
CA SER A 210 2.26 -13.84 -3.88
C SER A 210 2.43 -14.92 -4.95
N LEU A 211 3.67 -15.19 -5.33
CA LEU A 211 4.03 -16.22 -6.32
C LEU A 211 4.10 -17.63 -5.73
N GLY A 212 3.71 -17.83 -4.47
CA GLY A 212 3.66 -19.14 -3.86
C GLY A 212 5.03 -19.77 -3.59
N LEU A 213 6.08 -18.96 -3.45
CA LEU A 213 7.45 -19.44 -3.22
C LEU A 213 7.76 -19.67 -1.73
N LEU A 214 6.90 -19.18 -0.83
CA LEU A 214 7.07 -19.30 0.62
C LEU A 214 6.02 -20.23 1.22
N GLY A 215 6.39 -20.91 2.30
CA GLY A 215 5.50 -21.79 3.06
C GLY A 215 5.82 -23.28 2.87
N LEU A 216 5.09 -24.12 3.58
CA LEU A 216 5.22 -25.59 3.45
C LEU A 216 4.95 -26.00 2.00
N LYS A 217 5.86 -26.78 1.39
CA LYS A 217 5.82 -27.15 -0.03
C LYS A 217 4.45 -27.68 -0.46
N LYS A 218 3.83 -28.56 0.34
CA LYS A 218 2.49 -29.13 0.08
C LYS A 218 1.35 -28.11 0.07
N ASN A 219 1.55 -26.94 0.68
CA ASN A 219 0.54 -25.89 0.83
C ASN A 219 0.80 -24.67 -0.05
N ARG A 220 1.89 -24.65 -0.80
CA ARG A 220 2.25 -23.52 -1.67
C ARG A 220 1.21 -23.31 -2.75
N ARG A 221 0.80 -22.08 -2.90
CA ARG A 221 -0.17 -21.65 -3.92
C ARG A 221 -0.02 -20.19 -4.24
N LEU A 222 -0.45 -19.78 -5.41
CA LEU A 222 -0.49 -18.36 -5.78
C LEU A 222 -1.45 -17.61 -4.84
N VAL A 223 -1.02 -16.47 -4.35
CA VAL A 223 -1.81 -15.59 -3.48
C VAL A 223 -2.02 -14.27 -4.22
N PRO A 224 -3.27 -13.77 -4.34
CA PRO A 224 -3.51 -12.46 -4.92
C PRO A 224 -2.61 -11.40 -4.28
N THR A 225 -1.90 -10.61 -5.10
CA THR A 225 -0.88 -9.65 -4.60
C THR A 225 -1.47 -8.70 -3.56
N ARG A 226 -2.71 -8.26 -3.72
CA ARG A 226 -3.40 -7.42 -2.74
C ARG A 226 -3.53 -8.09 -1.38
N TRP A 227 -3.81 -9.39 -1.36
CA TRP A 227 -3.91 -10.17 -0.11
C TRP A 227 -2.53 -10.44 0.48
N ALA A 228 -1.52 -10.71 -0.37
CA ALA A 228 -0.15 -10.91 0.06
C ALA A 228 0.42 -9.67 0.76
N ILE A 229 0.12 -8.45 0.27
CA ILE A 229 0.51 -7.19 0.93
C ILE A 229 -0.02 -7.15 2.37
N THR A 230 -1.33 -7.37 2.56
CA THR A 230 -1.94 -7.34 3.89
C THR A 230 -1.45 -8.48 4.78
N ALA A 231 -1.22 -9.66 4.21
CA ALA A 231 -0.69 -10.81 4.95
C ALA A 231 0.73 -10.57 5.47
N VAL A 232 1.61 -9.99 4.65
CA VAL A 232 2.98 -9.64 5.06
C VAL A 232 2.95 -8.58 6.16
N ASP A 233 2.17 -7.49 5.99
CA ASP A 233 1.97 -6.49 7.05
C ASP A 233 1.46 -7.14 8.35
N SER A 234 0.51 -8.06 8.26
CA SER A 234 -0.09 -8.76 9.41
C SER A 234 0.93 -9.62 10.14
N VAL A 235 1.71 -10.42 9.42
CA VAL A 235 2.72 -11.32 10.01
C VAL A 235 3.80 -10.54 10.73
N ILE A 236 4.37 -9.52 10.07
CA ILE A 236 5.42 -8.69 10.66
C ILE A 236 4.87 -7.96 11.89
N SER A 237 3.72 -7.31 11.75
CA SER A 237 3.05 -6.60 12.84
C SER A 237 2.74 -7.51 14.04
N HIS A 238 2.32 -8.75 13.80
CA HIS A 238 2.04 -9.71 14.89
C HIS A 238 3.31 -10.04 15.67
N LYS A 239 4.42 -10.26 14.99
CA LYS A 239 5.73 -10.52 15.63
C LYS A 239 6.22 -9.32 16.43
N LEU A 240 6.15 -8.13 15.85
CA LEU A 240 6.53 -6.89 16.53
C LEU A 240 5.65 -6.64 17.77
N LEU A 241 4.33 -6.82 17.66
CA LEU A 241 3.40 -6.68 18.78
C LEU A 241 3.74 -7.62 19.93
N THR A 242 4.11 -8.87 19.63
CA THR A 242 4.52 -9.82 20.67
C THR A 242 5.75 -9.33 21.43
N MET A 243 6.70 -8.67 20.76
CA MET A 243 7.90 -8.11 21.37
C MET A 243 7.57 -6.86 22.21
N ILE A 244 6.83 -5.91 21.66
CA ILE A 244 6.58 -4.62 22.33
C ILE A 244 5.69 -4.75 23.59
N LYS A 245 4.85 -5.78 23.68
CA LYS A 245 4.07 -6.06 24.90
C LYS A 245 4.93 -6.25 26.15
N MET A 246 6.19 -6.64 25.96
CA MET A 246 7.15 -6.85 27.06
C MET A 246 7.88 -5.56 27.45
N TYR A 247 7.70 -4.46 26.72
CA TYR A 247 8.39 -3.20 27.00
C TYR A 247 7.54 -2.30 27.93
N ASP A 248 8.22 -1.35 28.56
CA ASP A 248 7.56 -0.29 29.30
C ASP A 248 6.77 0.62 28.38
N GLN A 249 5.74 1.24 28.93
CA GLN A 249 4.97 2.25 28.18
C GLN A 249 5.78 3.53 27.95
N VAL A 250 5.37 4.33 26.98
CA VAL A 250 5.88 5.70 26.80
C VAL A 250 5.52 6.54 28.04
N ASN A 251 6.38 7.49 28.40
CA ASN A 251 6.21 8.27 29.65
C ASN A 251 5.33 9.52 29.47
N GLU A 252 5.19 9.98 28.23
CA GLU A 252 4.50 11.23 27.88
C GLU A 252 3.71 11.06 26.58
N PHE A 253 2.77 11.96 26.35
CA PHE A 253 2.11 12.07 25.04
C PHE A 253 3.10 12.58 24.03
N SER A 254 3.02 12.07 22.83
CA SER A 254 3.81 12.59 21.71
C SER A 254 3.02 12.61 20.41
N VAL A 255 3.20 13.66 19.61
CA VAL A 255 2.50 13.86 18.35
C VAL A 255 3.50 13.92 17.20
N TYR A 256 3.24 13.15 16.17
CA TYR A 256 4.05 13.07 14.95
C TYR A 256 3.19 13.38 13.75
N THR A 257 3.75 14.01 12.73
CA THR A 257 3.00 14.31 11.50
C THR A 257 3.87 14.25 10.26
N SER A 258 3.26 13.82 9.16
CA SER A 258 3.84 13.92 7.82
C SER A 258 2.74 13.99 6.78
N GLU A 259 3.03 14.60 5.64
CA GLU A 259 2.08 14.72 4.53
C GLU A 259 2.74 14.33 3.22
N TYR A 260 2.03 13.53 2.40
CA TYR A 260 2.45 13.17 1.05
C TYR A 260 1.24 12.79 0.18
N LEU A 261 1.26 13.16 -1.09
CA LEU A 261 0.20 12.90 -2.07
C LEU A 261 -1.21 13.34 -1.60
N GLY A 262 -1.33 14.48 -0.92
CA GLY A 262 -2.61 14.95 -0.39
C GLY A 262 -3.15 14.09 0.76
N ASN A 263 -2.29 13.30 1.42
CA ASN A 263 -2.65 12.59 2.65
C ASN A 263 -1.79 13.12 3.79
N ARG A 264 -2.43 13.69 4.81
CA ARG A 264 -1.78 14.04 6.08
C ARG A 264 -2.01 12.95 7.09
N PHE A 265 -0.93 12.47 7.68
CA PHE A 265 -0.95 11.54 8.80
C PHE A 265 -0.54 12.27 10.07
N THR A 266 -1.32 12.07 11.13
CA THR A 266 -0.99 12.51 12.48
C THR A 266 -1.07 11.29 13.39
N ILE A 267 0.01 11.00 14.08
CA ILE A 267 0.13 9.89 15.02
C ILE A 267 0.27 10.47 16.42
N VAL A 268 -0.61 10.06 17.33
CA VAL A 268 -0.55 10.42 18.74
C VAL A 268 -0.18 9.16 19.51
N LEU A 269 0.92 9.18 20.22
CA LEU A 269 1.28 8.15 21.19
C LEU A 269 0.83 8.61 22.58
N ILE A 270 0.23 7.69 23.33
CA ILE A 270 -0.41 7.93 24.63
C ILE A 270 0.14 6.91 25.60
N PRO A 271 0.56 7.29 26.81
CA PRO A 271 0.93 6.34 27.86
C PRO A 271 -0.19 5.33 28.10
N GLY A 272 0.14 4.05 28.03
CA GLY A 272 -0.83 2.96 28.22
C GLY A 272 -0.48 1.68 27.49
N GLU A 273 -1.35 0.67 27.66
CA GLU A 273 -1.25 -0.61 26.96
C GLU A 273 -1.50 -0.44 25.46
N HIS A 274 -0.95 -1.37 24.67
CA HIS A 274 -1.17 -1.34 23.22
C HIS A 274 -2.67 -1.35 22.87
N THR A 275 -3.11 -0.29 22.28
CA THR A 275 -4.45 -0.14 21.68
C THR A 275 -4.30 0.88 20.56
N VAL A 276 -4.87 0.63 19.40
CA VAL A 276 -4.72 1.55 18.25
C VAL A 276 -6.08 1.94 17.71
N GLU A 277 -6.31 3.23 17.59
CA GLU A 277 -7.45 3.77 16.85
C GLU A 277 -6.98 4.36 15.51
N TRP A 278 -7.55 3.86 14.43
CA TRP A 278 -7.36 4.36 13.08
C TRP A 278 -8.56 5.19 12.65
N ILE A 279 -8.32 6.43 12.19
CA ILE A 279 -9.34 7.35 11.73
C ILE A 279 -8.98 7.86 10.34
N GLU A 280 -9.83 7.62 9.37
CA GLU A 280 -9.73 8.22 8.04
C GLU A 280 -10.79 9.32 7.88
N ALA A 281 -10.37 10.49 7.44
CA ALA A 281 -11.22 11.62 7.09
C ALA A 281 -11.07 11.92 5.59
N TRP A 282 -12.09 11.58 4.82
CA TRP A 282 -12.11 11.70 3.36
C TRP A 282 -12.81 12.99 2.95
N HIS A 283 -12.05 13.98 2.48
CA HIS A 283 -12.63 15.19 1.93
C HIS A 283 -13.39 14.90 0.63
N PRO A 284 -14.45 15.69 0.35
CA PRO A 284 -15.11 15.67 -0.96
C PRO A 284 -14.08 15.77 -2.09
N LEU A 285 -14.35 15.11 -3.22
CA LEU A 285 -13.49 15.04 -4.41
C LEU A 285 -12.21 14.21 -4.28
N SER A 286 -11.82 13.75 -3.10
CA SER A 286 -10.73 12.79 -2.96
C SER A 286 -11.08 11.43 -3.58
N ALA A 287 -10.10 10.55 -3.78
CA ALA A 287 -10.22 9.32 -4.58
C ALA A 287 -11.47 8.46 -4.30
N TRP A 288 -11.85 8.32 -3.03
CA TRP A 288 -12.98 7.50 -2.60
C TRP A 288 -14.23 8.29 -2.26
N ALA A 289 -14.13 9.62 -2.12
CA ALA A 289 -15.20 10.52 -1.72
C ALA A 289 -15.65 11.48 -2.85
N LYS A 290 -15.45 11.10 -4.11
CA LYS A 290 -15.72 11.93 -5.29
C LYS A 290 -17.16 12.44 -5.40
N GLY A 291 -18.14 11.75 -4.80
CA GLY A 291 -19.56 12.18 -4.79
C GLY A 291 -20.04 12.64 -3.42
N ALA A 292 -19.16 12.79 -2.44
CA ALA A 292 -19.51 13.26 -1.11
C ALA A 292 -19.69 14.79 -1.10
N LYS A 293 -20.67 15.27 -0.31
CA LYS A 293 -20.89 16.71 -0.07
C LYS A 293 -20.20 17.20 1.21
N LYS A 294 -19.88 16.28 2.12
CA LYS A 294 -19.23 16.53 3.42
C LYS A 294 -18.10 15.52 3.62
N VAL A 295 -17.21 15.82 4.54
CA VAL A 295 -16.14 14.89 4.95
C VAL A 295 -16.75 13.58 5.44
N ALA A 296 -16.29 12.46 4.88
CA ALA A 296 -16.70 11.14 5.29
C ALA A 296 -15.63 10.53 6.21
N TYR A 297 -16.06 9.91 7.31
CA TYR A 297 -15.17 9.29 8.27
C TYR A 297 -15.29 7.76 8.21
N ALA A 298 -14.15 7.09 8.29
CA ALA A 298 -14.04 5.67 8.62
C ALA A 298 -13.21 5.54 9.89
N ARG A 299 -13.53 4.55 10.72
CA ARG A 299 -12.83 4.32 11.98
C ARG A 299 -12.70 2.82 12.24
N LEU A 300 -11.57 2.44 12.83
CA LEU A 300 -11.28 1.08 13.25
C LEU A 300 -10.56 1.14 14.60
N LEU A 301 -10.92 0.26 15.51
CA LEU A 301 -10.23 0.08 16.78
C LEU A 301 -9.57 -1.30 16.83
N GLU A 302 -8.32 -1.34 17.25
CA GLU A 302 -7.60 -2.54 17.66
C GLU A 302 -7.43 -2.54 19.18
N ASN A 303 -7.83 -3.61 19.84
CA ASN A 303 -7.71 -3.74 21.29
C ASN A 303 -6.28 -4.15 21.73
N HIS A 304 -6.05 -4.17 23.05
CA HIS A 304 -4.76 -4.54 23.65
C HIS A 304 -4.26 -5.95 23.28
N ARG A 305 -5.14 -6.85 22.81
CA ARG A 305 -4.76 -8.18 22.33
C ARG A 305 -4.30 -8.18 20.90
N GLY A 306 -4.46 -7.08 20.16
CA GLY A 306 -4.13 -6.95 18.74
C GLY A 306 -5.28 -7.41 17.83
N MET A 307 -6.51 -7.44 18.33
CA MET A 307 -7.71 -7.80 17.58
C MET A 307 -8.40 -6.55 17.05
N GLN A 308 -8.59 -6.50 15.74
CA GLN A 308 -9.25 -5.39 15.04
C GLN A 308 -10.75 -5.67 14.86
N GLU A 309 -11.55 -4.59 14.84
CA GLU A 309 -12.99 -4.69 14.56
C GLU A 309 -13.27 -5.27 13.16
N TYR A 310 -12.42 -5.00 12.18
CA TYR A 310 -12.47 -5.56 10.82
C TYR A 310 -11.11 -5.45 10.13
N MET A 311 -10.91 -6.20 9.05
CA MET A 311 -9.67 -6.17 8.29
C MET A 311 -9.64 -4.98 7.33
N ASP A 312 -8.62 -4.13 7.46
CA ASP A 312 -8.34 -3.00 6.58
C ASP A 312 -6.87 -2.95 6.17
N GLY A 313 -6.59 -2.95 4.87
CA GLY A 313 -5.22 -2.98 4.37
C GLY A 313 -4.47 -1.66 4.56
N GLY A 314 -5.16 -0.52 4.62
CA GLY A 314 -4.56 0.78 4.92
C GLY A 314 -4.12 0.86 6.37
N TYR A 315 -5.01 0.43 7.27
CA TYR A 315 -4.69 0.29 8.67
C TYR A 315 -3.49 -0.64 8.91
N MET A 316 -3.47 -1.83 8.27
CA MET A 316 -2.36 -2.77 8.45
C MET A 316 -1.01 -2.19 8.03
N ALA A 317 -0.98 -1.38 6.97
CA ALA A 317 0.23 -0.69 6.53
C ALA A 317 0.69 0.39 7.53
N ALA A 318 -0.24 1.14 8.12
CA ALA A 318 0.06 2.14 9.15
C ALA A 318 0.50 1.47 10.46
N ARG A 319 -0.22 0.41 10.87
CA ARG A 319 0.09 -0.41 12.05
C ARG A 319 1.50 -0.99 11.99
N HIS A 320 1.89 -1.52 10.84
CA HIS A 320 3.23 -2.08 10.65
C HIS A 320 4.30 -1.02 10.98
N SER A 321 4.23 0.16 10.37
CA SER A 321 5.20 1.24 10.63
C SER A 321 5.17 1.76 12.07
N LEU A 322 3.99 1.81 12.69
CA LEU A 322 3.86 2.16 14.11
C LEU A 322 4.59 1.15 15.01
N LEU A 323 4.38 -0.15 14.76
CA LEU A 323 4.98 -1.21 15.58
C LEU A 323 6.49 -1.34 15.34
N GLU A 324 6.99 -1.07 14.12
CA GLU A 324 8.42 -0.93 13.86
C GLU A 324 9.02 0.15 14.76
N HIS A 325 8.46 1.35 14.75
CA HIS A 325 8.95 2.46 15.58
C HIS A 325 8.90 2.13 17.08
N LEU A 326 7.78 1.60 17.59
CA LEU A 326 7.65 1.21 18.99
C LEU A 326 8.68 0.13 19.39
N SER A 327 8.99 -0.80 18.48
CA SER A 327 10.03 -1.81 18.68
C SER A 327 11.43 -1.19 18.73
N GLU A 328 11.72 -0.23 17.85
CA GLU A 328 13.00 0.50 17.79
C GLU A 328 13.26 1.29 19.07
N ILE A 329 12.27 2.03 19.56
CA ILE A 329 12.39 2.80 20.81
C ILE A 329 12.20 1.95 22.07
N ARG A 330 11.89 0.66 21.94
CA ARG A 330 11.60 -0.29 23.03
C ARG A 330 10.56 0.22 24.00
N ARG A 331 9.40 0.64 23.46
CA ARG A 331 8.26 1.11 24.23
C ARG A 331 6.95 0.52 23.69
N LYS A 332 5.94 0.42 24.54
CA LYS A 332 4.55 0.23 24.16
C LYS A 332 3.76 1.52 24.33
N ALA A 333 2.68 1.66 23.61
CA ALA A 333 1.80 2.83 23.68
C ALA A 333 0.39 2.49 23.23
N THR A 334 -0.59 3.23 23.75
CA THR A 334 -1.86 3.44 23.05
C THR A 334 -1.61 4.46 21.93
N ALA A 335 -2.21 4.27 20.77
CA ALA A 335 -1.98 5.17 19.63
C ALA A 335 -3.28 5.58 18.94
N VAL A 336 -3.34 6.82 18.49
CA VAL A 336 -4.38 7.30 17.55
C VAL A 336 -3.67 7.69 16.26
N ILE A 337 -4.04 7.05 15.15
CA ILE A 337 -3.52 7.38 13.82
C ILE A 337 -4.64 8.04 13.02
N ILE A 338 -4.44 9.29 12.66
CA ILE A 338 -5.38 10.09 11.87
C ILE A 338 -4.83 10.22 10.47
N ARG A 339 -5.62 9.83 9.49
CA ARG A 339 -5.35 10.04 8.06
C ARG A 339 -6.37 10.99 7.48
N GLU A 340 -5.96 12.20 7.16
CA GLU A 340 -6.75 13.16 6.42
C GLU A 340 -6.44 13.05 4.93
N ILE A 341 -7.46 12.77 4.11
CA ILE A 341 -7.33 12.55 2.66
C ILE A 341 -7.97 13.71 1.93
N LYS A 342 -7.11 14.54 1.33
CA LYS A 342 -7.48 15.77 0.61
C LYS A 342 -7.84 15.49 -0.86
N PRO A 343 -8.47 16.46 -1.56
CA PRO A 343 -8.83 16.33 -2.99
C PRO A 343 -7.65 16.05 -3.92
N GLU A 344 -6.44 16.45 -3.56
CA GLU A 344 -5.21 16.20 -4.30
C GLU A 344 -4.91 14.72 -4.46
N TYR A 345 -5.42 13.88 -3.53
CA TYR A 345 -5.38 12.43 -3.66
C TYR A 345 -6.56 11.93 -4.52
N TYR A 346 -6.50 12.20 -5.81
CA TYR A 346 -7.57 11.89 -6.77
C TYR A 346 -7.52 10.46 -7.33
N ALA A 347 -6.41 9.75 -7.17
CA ALA A 347 -6.21 8.37 -7.62
C ALA A 347 -5.49 7.54 -6.56
N PRO A 348 -5.98 6.31 -6.25
CA PRO A 348 -5.29 5.43 -5.29
C PRO A 348 -4.05 4.83 -5.93
N VAL A 349 -2.94 4.85 -5.20
CA VAL A 349 -1.65 4.32 -5.66
C VAL A 349 -1.15 3.10 -4.89
N GLY A 350 -1.96 2.59 -3.95
CA GLY A 350 -1.63 1.44 -3.11
C GLY A 350 -1.22 1.83 -1.69
N ASN A 351 -1.09 0.83 -0.80
CA ASN A 351 -0.84 1.07 0.64
C ASN A 351 0.61 1.47 0.95
N TRP A 352 1.51 1.39 -0.03
CA TRP A 352 2.91 1.77 0.16
C TRP A 352 3.06 3.21 0.67
N HIS A 353 2.27 4.16 0.15
CA HIS A 353 2.35 5.56 0.57
C HIS A 353 1.90 5.75 2.02
N ILE A 354 0.94 4.95 2.51
CA ILE A 354 0.51 4.96 3.91
C ILE A 354 1.68 4.51 4.80
N ARG A 355 2.25 3.34 4.52
CA ARG A 355 3.38 2.77 5.27
C ARG A 355 4.54 3.76 5.33
N MET A 356 4.96 4.28 4.18
CA MET A 356 6.12 5.17 4.10
C MET A 356 5.86 6.53 4.75
N THR A 357 4.64 7.08 4.64
CA THR A 357 4.34 8.37 5.26
C THR A 357 4.24 8.28 6.77
N VAL A 358 3.65 7.18 7.31
CA VAL A 358 3.64 6.92 8.75
C VAL A 358 5.08 6.70 9.26
N LYS A 359 5.87 5.88 8.58
CA LYS A 359 7.29 5.66 8.92
C LYS A 359 8.08 6.97 8.92
N ASN A 360 7.88 7.81 7.92
CA ASN A 360 8.55 9.12 7.85
C ASN A 360 8.08 10.08 8.97
N ALA A 361 6.78 10.09 9.31
CA ALA A 361 6.28 10.91 10.41
C ALA A 361 7.00 10.57 11.72
N LEU A 362 7.12 9.27 12.01
CA LEU A 362 7.76 8.76 13.23
C LEU A 362 9.28 9.00 13.21
N ALA A 363 9.94 8.80 12.07
CA ALA A 363 11.39 9.00 11.92
C ALA A 363 11.82 10.48 12.04
N LYS A 364 10.96 11.43 11.65
CA LYS A 364 11.23 12.88 11.81
C LYS A 364 11.25 13.34 13.26
N GLY A 365 10.75 12.55 14.19
CA GLY A 365 10.58 12.92 15.57
C GLY A 365 9.25 13.62 15.87
N ALA A 366 8.92 13.70 17.15
CA ALA A 366 7.69 14.30 17.62
C ALA A 366 7.72 15.84 17.46
N ILE A 367 6.62 16.39 16.97
CA ILE A 367 6.40 17.85 16.89
C ILE A 367 5.92 18.43 18.22
N LEU A 368 5.41 17.59 19.11
CA LEU A 368 5.00 17.93 20.46
C LEU A 368 5.25 16.73 21.36
N LYS A 369 5.80 17.00 22.56
CA LYS A 369 5.87 16.06 23.69
C LYS A 369 5.37 16.78 24.92
N THR A 370 4.43 16.16 25.66
CA THR A 370 3.80 16.80 26.82
C THR A 370 3.16 15.76 27.74
N THR A 371 2.98 16.14 28.99
CA THR A 371 2.13 15.38 29.93
C THR A 371 0.72 15.95 29.99
N ASN A 372 0.44 17.09 29.35
CA ASN A 372 -0.84 17.77 29.37
C ASN A 372 -1.71 17.35 28.15
N PRO A 373 -2.79 16.60 28.35
CA PRO A 373 -3.66 16.13 27.25
C PRO A 373 -4.37 17.25 26.48
N LYS A 374 -4.53 18.45 27.06
CA LYS A 374 -5.16 19.58 26.35
C LYS A 374 -4.29 20.06 25.18
N GLU A 375 -2.98 20.13 25.36
CA GLU A 375 -2.06 20.52 24.31
C GLU A 375 -2.14 19.57 23.10
N ILE A 376 -2.42 18.26 23.37
CA ILE A 376 -2.65 17.29 22.29
C ILE A 376 -3.86 17.66 21.45
N LEU A 377 -4.95 18.10 22.09
CA LEU A 377 -6.17 18.47 21.38
C LEU A 377 -6.00 19.77 20.59
N GLU A 378 -5.26 20.72 21.14
CA GLU A 378 -4.96 22.00 20.49
C GLU A 378 -4.12 21.76 19.25
N ILE A 379 -3.05 20.97 19.32
CA ILE A 379 -2.20 20.65 18.17
C ILE A 379 -2.99 19.83 17.11
N ILE A 380 -3.82 18.86 17.48
CA ILE A 380 -4.68 18.12 16.55
C ILE A 380 -5.65 19.09 15.85
N LYS A 381 -6.26 20.02 16.57
CA LYS A 381 -7.17 21.04 16.01
C LYS A 381 -6.43 21.95 15.04
N SER A 382 -5.21 22.36 15.36
CA SER A 382 -4.38 23.19 14.47
C SER A 382 -3.96 22.45 13.20
N LEU A 383 -3.61 21.17 13.31
CA LEU A 383 -3.25 20.33 12.16
C LEU A 383 -4.44 19.98 11.26
N HIS A 384 -5.66 19.87 11.84
CA HIS A 384 -6.87 19.46 11.18
C HIS A 384 -8.03 20.45 11.44
N PRO A 385 -7.91 21.74 11.07
CA PRO A 385 -8.85 22.78 11.48
C PRO A 385 -10.29 22.56 11.02
N ASN A 386 -10.48 21.81 9.92
CA ASN A 386 -11.79 21.54 9.32
C ASN A 386 -12.35 20.15 9.72
N LEU A 387 -11.71 19.47 10.67
CA LEU A 387 -12.09 18.14 11.08
C LEU A 387 -12.39 18.11 12.60
N ASP A 388 -13.47 17.42 12.95
CA ASP A 388 -13.89 17.26 14.34
C ASP A 388 -13.32 15.95 14.93
N ILE A 389 -11.98 15.81 14.87
CA ILE A 389 -11.27 14.56 15.23
C ILE A 389 -11.51 14.19 16.69
N ALA A 390 -11.44 15.16 17.59
CA ALA A 390 -11.65 14.92 19.02
C ALA A 390 -13.04 14.32 19.31
N LYS A 391 -14.09 14.76 18.58
CA LYS A 391 -15.43 14.17 18.70
C LYS A 391 -15.57 12.82 17.97
N LYS A 392 -14.68 12.47 17.07
CA LYS A 392 -14.73 11.20 16.33
C LYS A 392 -13.89 10.10 16.98
N SER A 393 -12.82 10.44 17.68
CA SER A 393 -11.96 9.49 18.38
C SER A 393 -12.57 9.01 19.70
N ARG A 394 -12.57 7.70 19.92
CA ARG A 394 -12.94 7.10 21.22
C ARG A 394 -11.82 7.29 22.23
N LEU A 395 -10.56 7.09 21.80
CA LEU A 395 -9.41 7.18 22.68
C LEU A 395 -9.16 8.61 23.15
N LEU A 396 -9.22 9.60 22.27
CA LEU A 396 -9.07 11.00 22.66
C LEU A 396 -10.18 11.46 23.60
N LYS A 397 -11.44 11.01 23.40
CA LYS A 397 -12.53 11.27 24.33
C LYS A 397 -12.28 10.68 25.72
N SER A 398 -11.76 9.46 25.80
CA SER A 398 -11.50 8.81 27.09
C SER A 398 -10.45 9.54 27.91
N ILE A 399 -9.46 10.16 27.27
CA ILE A 399 -8.44 10.99 27.92
C ILE A 399 -9.09 12.23 28.56
N LEU A 400 -9.96 12.91 27.80
CA LEU A 400 -10.68 14.09 28.31
C LEU A 400 -11.60 13.76 29.50
N LEU A 401 -12.25 12.60 29.46
CA LEU A 401 -13.13 12.17 30.57
C LEU A 401 -12.31 11.84 31.83
N ARG A 402 -11.14 11.21 31.70
CA ARG A 402 -10.28 10.94 32.86
C ARG A 402 -9.80 12.23 33.50
N GLU A 403 -9.34 13.20 32.76
CA GLU A 403 -8.92 14.51 33.27
C GLU A 403 -10.06 15.23 33.98
N SER A 404 -11.29 15.13 33.47
CA SER A 404 -12.47 15.71 34.10
C SER A 404 -12.79 15.04 35.44
N LEU A 405 -12.64 13.71 35.53
CA LEU A 405 -12.88 12.95 36.79
C LEU A 405 -11.80 13.22 37.81
N GLU A 406 -10.53 13.25 37.44
CA GLU A 406 -9.41 13.58 38.34
C GLU A 406 -9.60 14.95 38.97
N ARG A 407 -9.96 15.97 38.19
CA ARG A 407 -10.30 17.31 38.74
C ARG A 407 -11.50 17.36 39.63
N TYR A 408 -12.47 16.47 39.40
CA TYR A 408 -13.63 16.37 40.29
C TYR A 408 -13.23 15.78 41.64
N ILE A 409 -12.37 14.75 41.62
CA ILE A 409 -11.84 14.10 42.82
C ILE A 409 -10.93 15.04 43.63
N GLU A 410 -10.07 15.84 42.95
CA GLU A 410 -9.18 16.81 43.60
C GLU A 410 -9.96 18.00 44.27
N ARG A 411 -11.20 18.23 43.88
CA ARG A 411 -12.06 19.29 44.43
C ARG A 411 -13.05 18.78 45.46
N ALA A 412 -13.21 17.47 45.60
CA ALA A 412 -14.05 16.82 46.60
C ALA A 412 -13.24 16.45 47.84
#